data_dff1f49d8a8875e92fc181751abcd277
#
_entry.id   dff1f49d8a8875e92fc181751abcd277
#
_cell.length_a   1.000
_cell.length_b   1.000
_cell.length_c   1.000
_cell.angle_alpha   90.00
_cell.angle_beta   90.00
_cell.angle_gamma   90.00
#
_symmetry.space_group_name_H-M   'P 1'
#
loop_
_entity.id
_entity.type
_entity.pdbx_description
1 polymer ?
#
loop_
_entity_poly.entity_id
_entity_poly.type
_entity_poly.pdbx_seq_one_letter_code
_entity_poly.pdbx_strand_id
1 'polypeptide(L)'
;SNQSAASQDKIDGTEKQTDKIVNEWKVVSKQVEGLIVYNEQKRIQIQAQLDLMDELDEQLTQVVVMQRQIPPLAQKMLEGLEAYVSMDLPFHVEERRQRLDLVRSSLSNPKVTASEQVRQILEAYNIEGEYGRKIDAFESSIVIDGQEIVANVLVVGRIGMFYQTKDERT
;
A
#
# COMPACT_ATOMS: atom_id res chain seq x y z
N SER A 1 -62.26 -2.68 69.66
CA SER A 1 -61.19 -3.61 69.23
C SER A 1 -61.23 -4.06 67.79
N ASN A 2 -62.42 -4.29 67.18
CA ASN A 2 -62.50 -4.66 65.74
C ASN A 2 -62.14 -3.49 64.74
N GLN A 3 -62.44 -2.24 65.08
CA GLN A 3 -62.09 -1.07 64.26
C GLN A 3 -60.57 -0.82 64.27
N SER A 4 -59.89 -1.05 65.37
CA SER A 4 -58.44 -0.88 65.43
C SER A 4 -57.68 -1.93 64.61
N ALA A 5 -58.17 -3.19 64.61
CA ALA A 5 -57.61 -4.24 63.78
C ALA A 5 -57.80 -3.92 62.26
N ALA A 6 -59.01 -3.50 61.82
CA ALA A 6 -59.32 -3.14 60.49
C ALA A 6 -58.50 -1.89 60.01
N SER A 7 -58.22 -0.95 60.88
CA SER A 7 -57.35 0.19 60.59
C SER A 7 -55.87 -0.23 60.45
N GLN A 8 -55.42 -1.16 61.27
CA GLN A 8 -54.07 -1.70 61.19
C GLN A 8 -53.86 -2.46 59.89
N ASP A 9 -54.83 -3.31 59.51
CA ASP A 9 -54.74 -4.05 58.21
C ASP A 9 -54.64 -3.10 57.01
N LYS A 10 -55.34 -1.96 57.06
CA LYS A 10 -55.24 -0.95 55.98
C LYS A 10 -53.86 -0.28 55.98
N ILE A 11 -53.29 0.04 57.12
CA ILE A 11 -51.97 0.63 57.25
C ILE A 11 -50.94 -0.35 56.68
N ASP A 12 -50.92 -1.59 57.11
CA ASP A 12 -50.03 -2.65 56.66
C ASP A 12 -50.15 -2.90 55.16
N GLY A 13 -51.39 -2.86 54.63
CA GLY A 13 -51.66 -2.98 53.21
C GLY A 13 -51.05 -1.81 52.41
N THR A 14 -51.18 -0.58 52.92
CA THR A 14 -50.62 0.63 52.27
C THR A 14 -49.10 0.63 52.38
N GLU A 15 -48.54 0.21 53.47
CA GLU A 15 -47.07 0.10 53.63
C GLU A 15 -46.49 -0.89 52.64
N LYS A 16 -47.04 -2.09 52.51
CA LYS A 16 -46.64 -3.09 51.50
C LYS A 16 -46.71 -2.56 50.06
N GLN A 17 -47.79 -1.82 49.72
CA GLN A 17 -47.93 -1.22 48.41
C GLN A 17 -46.86 -0.12 48.17
N THR A 18 -46.60 0.71 49.17
CA THR A 18 -45.58 1.76 49.11
C THR A 18 -44.18 1.17 48.94
N ASP A 19 -43.85 0.12 49.69
CA ASP A 19 -42.56 -0.58 49.57
C ASP A 19 -42.37 -1.19 48.18
N LYS A 20 -43.45 -1.79 47.67
CA LYS A 20 -43.43 -2.34 46.30
C LYS A 20 -43.16 -1.25 45.27
N ILE A 21 -43.86 -0.11 45.35
CA ILE A 21 -43.69 1.01 44.40
C ILE A 21 -42.31 1.61 44.51
N VAL A 22 -41.77 1.80 45.73
CA VAL A 22 -40.44 2.27 45.98
C VAL A 22 -39.37 1.35 45.38
N ASN A 23 -39.54 0.04 45.51
CA ASN A 23 -38.63 -0.93 44.94
C ASN A 23 -38.67 -0.93 43.41
N GLU A 24 -39.90 -0.92 42.82
CA GLU A 24 -40.05 -0.79 41.37
C GLU A 24 -39.45 0.50 40.85
N TRP A 25 -39.66 1.61 41.52
CA TRP A 25 -39.05 2.90 41.18
C TRP A 25 -37.52 2.83 41.19
N LYS A 26 -36.92 2.23 42.20
CA LYS A 26 -35.45 2.06 42.30
C LYS A 26 -34.89 1.23 41.15
N VAL A 27 -35.60 0.15 40.76
CA VAL A 27 -35.19 -0.69 39.63
C VAL A 27 -35.26 0.09 38.33
N VAL A 28 -36.36 0.77 38.05
CA VAL A 28 -36.56 1.57 36.84
C VAL A 28 -35.56 2.73 36.78
N SER A 29 -35.33 3.44 37.87
CA SER A 29 -34.33 4.52 37.93
C SER A 29 -32.93 4.01 37.57
N LYS A 30 -32.50 2.88 38.11
CA LYS A 30 -31.21 2.28 37.74
C LYS A 30 -31.14 1.89 36.25
N GLN A 31 -32.24 1.37 35.70
CA GLN A 31 -32.29 1.05 34.26
C GLN A 31 -32.19 2.32 33.41
N VAL A 32 -32.90 3.39 33.76
CA VAL A 32 -32.85 4.68 33.09
C VAL A 32 -31.43 5.27 33.15
N GLU A 33 -30.78 5.29 34.30
CA GLU A 33 -29.40 5.73 34.46
C GLU A 33 -28.46 4.92 33.58
N GLY A 34 -28.57 3.60 33.56
CA GLY A 34 -27.77 2.72 32.70
C GLY A 34 -27.99 3.01 31.21
N LEU A 35 -29.22 3.26 30.79
CA LEU A 35 -29.56 3.60 29.41
C LEU A 35 -29.02 4.98 29.02
N ILE A 36 -29.03 5.96 29.90
CA ILE A 36 -28.43 7.27 29.65
C ILE A 36 -26.93 7.14 29.36
N VAL A 37 -26.20 6.42 30.22
CA VAL A 37 -24.75 6.19 30.03
C VAL A 37 -24.50 5.41 28.73
N TYR A 38 -25.27 4.36 28.48
CA TYR A 38 -25.16 3.59 27.24
C TYR A 38 -25.39 4.45 25.98
N ASN A 39 -26.44 5.26 25.99
CA ASN A 39 -26.74 6.13 24.86
C ASN A 39 -25.65 7.18 24.64
N GLU A 40 -25.08 7.74 25.69
CA GLU A 40 -23.97 8.68 25.56
C GLU A 40 -22.74 8.02 24.94
N GLN A 41 -22.39 6.83 25.41
CA GLN A 41 -21.32 6.05 24.81
C GLN A 41 -21.58 5.72 23.33
N LYS A 42 -22.82 5.40 22.96
CA LYS A 42 -23.20 5.18 21.56
C LYS A 42 -23.09 6.43 20.70
N ARG A 43 -23.44 7.61 21.23
CA ARG A 43 -23.24 8.89 20.53
C ARG A 43 -21.78 9.16 20.24
N ILE A 44 -20.90 8.94 21.20
CA ILE A 44 -19.45 9.07 21.01
C ILE A 44 -18.95 8.12 19.92
N GLN A 45 -19.40 6.85 19.93
CA GLN A 45 -19.03 5.87 18.91
C GLN A 45 -19.53 6.27 17.51
N ILE A 46 -20.75 6.76 17.40
CA ILE A 46 -21.33 7.23 16.12
C ILE A 46 -20.53 8.42 15.60
N GLN A 47 -20.20 9.39 16.46
CA GLN A 47 -19.40 10.54 16.05
C GLN A 47 -18.03 10.11 15.51
N ALA A 48 -17.33 9.22 16.21
CA ALA A 48 -16.04 8.69 15.76
C ALA A 48 -16.15 7.94 14.40
N GLN A 49 -17.27 7.26 14.16
CA GLN A 49 -17.51 6.62 12.86
C GLN A 49 -17.76 7.63 11.74
N LEU A 50 -18.49 8.70 12.02
CA LEU A 50 -18.73 9.78 11.05
C LEU A 50 -17.41 10.49 10.68
N ASP A 51 -16.61 10.81 11.68
CA ASP A 51 -15.29 11.42 11.48
C ASP A 51 -14.37 10.52 10.62
N LEU A 52 -14.39 9.21 10.88
CA LEU A 52 -13.65 8.23 10.07
C LEU A 52 -14.18 8.15 8.64
N MET A 53 -15.49 8.25 8.43
CA MET A 53 -16.09 8.24 7.08
C MET A 53 -15.63 9.46 6.29
N ASP A 54 -15.62 10.65 6.89
CA ASP A 54 -15.15 11.87 6.26
C ASP A 54 -13.65 11.77 5.88
N GLU A 55 -12.82 11.22 6.77
CA GLU A 55 -11.40 10.96 6.48
C GLU A 55 -11.22 9.98 5.30
N LEU A 56 -12.00 8.90 5.25
CA LEU A 56 -11.95 7.91 4.17
C LEU A 56 -12.39 8.51 2.83
N ASP A 57 -13.39 9.38 2.81
CA ASP A 57 -13.84 10.07 1.60
C ASP A 57 -12.76 11.00 1.04
N GLU A 58 -12.04 11.72 1.92
CA GLU A 58 -10.90 12.53 1.52
C GLU A 58 -9.76 11.65 0.96
N GLN A 59 -9.42 10.55 1.62
CA GLN A 59 -8.41 9.60 1.16
C GLN A 59 -8.78 8.99 -0.20
N LEU A 60 -10.04 8.61 -0.42
CA LEU A 60 -10.52 8.09 -1.70
C LEU A 60 -10.34 9.13 -2.83
N THR A 61 -10.61 10.38 -2.56
CA THR A 61 -10.39 11.46 -3.53
C THR A 61 -8.92 11.58 -3.91
N GLN A 62 -8.01 11.51 -2.93
CA GLN A 62 -6.56 11.55 -3.17
C GLN A 62 -6.08 10.32 -3.98
N VAL A 63 -6.61 9.12 -3.70
CA VAL A 63 -6.27 7.90 -4.44
C VAL A 63 -6.65 8.03 -5.91
N VAL A 64 -7.81 8.58 -6.24
CA VAL A 64 -8.24 8.81 -7.63
C VAL A 64 -7.29 9.76 -8.36
N VAL A 65 -6.82 10.82 -7.69
CA VAL A 65 -5.82 11.75 -8.27
C VAL A 65 -4.50 11.03 -8.52
N MET A 66 -4.00 10.27 -7.54
CA MET A 66 -2.76 9.50 -7.68
C MET A 66 -2.86 8.48 -8.84
N GLN A 67 -3.97 7.75 -8.95
CA GLN A 67 -4.16 6.78 -10.04
C GLN A 67 -4.09 7.42 -11.44
N ARG A 68 -4.49 8.69 -11.58
CA ARG A 68 -4.38 9.43 -12.85
C ARG A 68 -2.96 9.94 -13.12
N GLN A 69 -2.18 10.22 -12.08
CA GLN A 69 -0.83 10.76 -12.21
C GLN A 69 0.25 9.68 -12.37
N ILE A 70 0.02 8.48 -11.85
CA ILE A 70 0.97 7.37 -11.89
C ILE A 70 1.31 6.95 -13.34
N PRO A 71 0.36 6.68 -14.26
CA PRO A 71 0.69 6.22 -15.59
C PRO A 71 1.59 7.19 -16.38
N PRO A 72 1.31 8.51 -16.46
CA PRO A 72 2.20 9.43 -17.16
C PRO A 72 3.57 9.57 -16.49
N LEU A 73 3.66 9.45 -15.17
CA LEU A 73 4.95 9.43 -14.48
C LEU A 73 5.74 8.17 -14.83
N ALA A 74 5.09 7.00 -14.79
CA ALA A 74 5.69 5.73 -15.14
C ALA A 74 6.21 5.72 -16.58
N GLN A 75 5.47 6.32 -17.51
CA GLN A 75 5.91 6.48 -18.91
C GLN A 75 7.18 7.34 -19.01
N LYS A 76 7.24 8.47 -18.34
CA LYS A 76 8.43 9.33 -18.31
C LYS A 76 9.64 8.63 -17.68
N MET A 77 9.40 7.83 -16.63
CA MET A 77 10.47 7.03 -16.04
C MET A 77 11.01 6.00 -17.02
N LEU A 78 10.15 5.30 -17.76
CA LEU A 78 10.59 4.36 -18.80
C LEU A 78 11.41 5.07 -19.88
N GLU A 79 10.94 6.19 -20.42
CA GLU A 79 11.65 6.99 -21.43
C GLU A 79 13.04 7.44 -20.92
N GLY A 80 13.12 7.87 -19.65
CA GLY A 80 14.38 8.23 -19.01
C GLY A 80 15.34 7.04 -18.89
N LEU A 81 14.83 5.86 -18.55
CA LEU A 81 15.62 4.63 -18.43
C LEU A 81 16.12 4.16 -19.81
N GLU A 82 15.28 4.23 -20.83
CA GLU A 82 15.64 3.91 -22.23
C GLU A 82 16.74 4.83 -22.75
N ALA A 83 16.61 6.14 -22.52
CA ALA A 83 17.63 7.10 -22.88
C ALA A 83 18.96 6.81 -22.16
N TYR A 84 18.89 6.50 -20.87
CA TYR A 84 20.05 6.14 -20.07
C TYR A 84 20.75 4.88 -20.61
N VAL A 85 20.00 3.78 -20.86
CA VAL A 85 20.56 2.54 -21.41
C VAL A 85 21.17 2.74 -22.79
N SER A 86 20.59 3.63 -23.61
CA SER A 86 21.12 3.92 -24.95
C SER A 86 22.42 4.70 -24.97
N MET A 87 22.69 5.47 -23.92
CA MET A 87 23.93 6.25 -23.76
C MET A 87 25.02 5.52 -22.98
N ASP A 88 24.69 4.40 -22.36
CA ASP A 88 25.57 3.63 -21.50
C ASP A 88 26.51 2.71 -22.32
N LEU A 89 27.50 2.11 -21.66
CA LEU A 89 28.38 1.11 -22.26
C LEU A 89 27.57 -0.06 -22.84
N PRO A 90 27.94 -0.62 -23.99
CA PRO A 90 27.19 -1.64 -24.70
C PRO A 90 27.41 -3.05 -24.13
N PHE A 91 27.08 -3.27 -22.85
CA PHE A 91 27.11 -4.58 -22.23
C PHE A 91 25.68 -5.12 -22.01
N HIS A 92 25.50 -6.42 -22.12
CA HIS A 92 24.20 -7.10 -21.97
C HIS A 92 23.04 -6.41 -22.71
N VAL A 93 23.30 -5.85 -23.89
CA VAL A 93 22.37 -4.97 -24.62
C VAL A 93 21.03 -5.64 -24.86
N GLU A 94 21.04 -6.94 -25.26
CA GLU A 94 19.81 -7.67 -25.57
C GLU A 94 18.97 -7.91 -24.32
N GLU A 95 19.58 -8.33 -23.21
CA GLU A 95 18.89 -8.55 -21.95
C GLU A 95 18.29 -7.26 -21.39
N ARG A 96 19.04 -6.16 -21.44
CA ARG A 96 18.57 -4.84 -20.99
C ARG A 96 17.42 -4.36 -21.85
N ARG A 97 17.47 -4.54 -23.18
CA ARG A 97 16.39 -4.19 -24.10
C ARG A 97 15.13 -5.01 -23.83
N GLN A 98 15.25 -6.32 -23.68
CA GLN A 98 14.12 -7.20 -23.34
C GLN A 98 13.44 -6.78 -22.04
N ARG A 99 14.21 -6.39 -21.02
CA ARG A 99 13.67 -5.87 -19.76
C ARG A 99 12.85 -4.60 -19.95
N LEU A 100 13.37 -3.65 -20.74
CA LEU A 100 12.64 -2.42 -21.08
C LEU A 100 11.34 -2.71 -21.85
N ASP A 101 11.38 -3.65 -22.79
CA ASP A 101 10.20 -4.06 -23.56
C ASP A 101 9.14 -4.75 -22.67
N LEU A 102 9.54 -5.55 -21.69
CA LEU A 102 8.63 -6.12 -20.69
C LEU A 102 7.94 -5.01 -19.88
N VAL A 103 8.68 -4.03 -19.41
CA VAL A 103 8.13 -2.89 -18.68
C VAL A 103 7.17 -2.10 -19.59
N ARG A 104 7.54 -1.82 -20.84
CA ARG A 104 6.69 -1.13 -21.81
C ARG A 104 5.37 -1.88 -22.07
N SER A 105 5.44 -3.20 -22.22
CA SER A 105 4.27 -4.06 -22.37
C SER A 105 3.37 -4.02 -21.14
N SER A 106 3.95 -3.99 -19.96
CA SER A 106 3.21 -3.88 -18.70
C SER A 106 2.49 -2.55 -18.58
N LEU A 107 3.12 -1.43 -18.96
CA LEU A 107 2.51 -0.09 -18.94
C LEU A 107 1.33 0.02 -19.90
N SER A 108 1.38 -0.70 -21.02
CA SER A 108 0.32 -0.72 -22.04
C SER A 108 -0.82 -1.70 -21.68
N ASN A 109 -0.65 -2.54 -20.68
CA ASN A 109 -1.63 -3.58 -20.34
C ASN A 109 -2.65 -3.09 -19.32
N PRO A 110 -3.94 -2.94 -19.67
CA PRO A 110 -4.97 -2.47 -18.76
C PRO A 110 -5.29 -3.44 -17.60
N LYS A 111 -4.79 -4.68 -17.67
CA LYS A 111 -4.98 -5.67 -16.61
C LYS A 111 -3.92 -5.55 -15.50
N VAL A 112 -2.86 -4.79 -15.73
CA VAL A 112 -1.79 -4.56 -14.75
C VAL A 112 -2.14 -3.33 -13.92
N THR A 113 -2.12 -3.47 -12.61
CA THR A 113 -2.41 -2.35 -11.71
C THR A 113 -1.32 -1.29 -11.74
N ALA A 114 -1.67 -0.03 -11.47
CA ALA A 114 -0.71 1.08 -11.43
C ALA A 114 0.45 0.82 -10.43
N SER A 115 0.16 0.21 -9.31
CA SER A 115 1.17 -0.18 -8.30
C SER A 115 2.16 -1.20 -8.85
N GLU A 116 1.68 -2.19 -9.59
CA GLU A 116 2.53 -3.20 -10.22
C GLU A 116 3.40 -2.61 -11.34
N GLN A 117 2.85 -1.69 -12.13
CA GLN A 117 3.60 -0.94 -13.13
C GLN A 117 4.77 -0.17 -12.53
N VAL A 118 4.50 0.57 -11.44
CA VAL A 118 5.56 1.31 -10.70
C VAL A 118 6.60 0.35 -10.12
N ARG A 119 6.17 -0.77 -9.53
CA ARG A 119 7.09 -1.77 -8.99
C ARG A 119 8.07 -2.29 -10.05
N GLN A 120 7.57 -2.63 -11.23
CA GLN A 120 8.39 -3.15 -12.34
C GLN A 120 9.40 -2.12 -12.86
N ILE A 121 8.99 -0.85 -12.97
CA ILE A 121 9.91 0.23 -13.34
C ILE A 121 10.99 0.40 -12.29
N LEU A 122 10.63 0.48 -11.01
CA LEU A 122 11.62 0.63 -9.93
C LEU A 122 12.57 -0.55 -9.86
N GLU A 123 12.10 -1.77 -10.14
CA GLU A 123 12.95 -2.96 -10.23
C GLU A 123 13.93 -2.84 -11.40
N ALA A 124 13.49 -2.37 -12.57
CA ALA A 124 14.37 -2.11 -13.71
C ALA A 124 15.44 -1.07 -13.38
N TYR A 125 15.07 0.04 -12.72
CA TYR A 125 16.03 1.05 -12.24
C TYR A 125 17.03 0.47 -11.24
N ASN A 126 16.56 -0.39 -10.33
CA ASN A 126 17.43 -1.01 -9.33
C ASN A 126 18.48 -1.92 -9.99
N ILE A 127 18.06 -2.75 -10.94
CA ILE A 127 18.96 -3.63 -11.71
C ILE A 127 19.99 -2.79 -12.47
N GLU A 128 19.57 -1.71 -13.13
CA GLU A 128 20.49 -0.78 -13.79
C GLU A 128 21.46 -0.13 -12.79
N GLY A 129 20.98 0.22 -11.60
CA GLY A 129 21.83 0.71 -10.51
C GLY A 129 22.87 -0.30 -10.04
N GLU A 130 22.50 -1.58 -9.98
CA GLU A 130 23.41 -2.67 -9.57
C GLU A 130 24.56 -2.89 -10.54
N TYR A 131 24.36 -2.73 -11.85
CA TYR A 131 25.44 -2.85 -12.83
C TYR A 131 26.60 -1.88 -12.55
N GLY A 132 26.32 -0.72 -11.95
CA GLY A 132 27.37 0.22 -11.57
C GLY A 132 28.32 -0.26 -10.45
N ARG A 133 27.93 -1.32 -9.74
CA ARG A 133 28.68 -1.87 -8.59
C ARG A 133 29.24 -3.27 -8.82
N LYS A 134 28.84 -3.91 -9.92
CA LYS A 134 29.26 -5.28 -10.26
C LYS A 134 30.51 -5.26 -11.11
N ILE A 135 31.33 -6.28 -10.93
CA ILE A 135 32.33 -6.71 -11.90
C ILE A 135 31.78 -7.95 -12.55
N ASP A 136 31.64 -7.94 -13.85
CA ASP A 136 31.04 -9.03 -14.62
C ASP A 136 31.94 -9.42 -15.79
N ALA A 137 32.07 -10.73 -16.02
CA ALA A 137 32.87 -11.28 -17.10
C ALA A 137 32.03 -12.30 -17.89
N PHE A 138 31.90 -12.06 -19.18
CA PHE A 138 31.11 -12.88 -20.07
C PHE A 138 31.72 -12.96 -21.48
N GLU A 139 31.36 -13.95 -22.25
CA GLU A 139 31.72 -14.08 -23.67
C GLU A 139 30.67 -13.37 -24.53
N SER A 140 31.10 -12.50 -25.43
CA SER A 140 30.21 -11.76 -26.32
C SER A 140 30.86 -11.54 -27.69
N SER A 141 30.03 -11.42 -28.71
CA SER A 141 30.45 -10.94 -30.03
C SER A 141 30.64 -9.44 -30.01
N ILE A 142 31.82 -8.97 -30.34
CA ILE A 142 32.15 -7.55 -30.50
C ILE A 142 32.61 -7.28 -31.92
N VAL A 143 32.31 -6.08 -32.42
CA VAL A 143 32.75 -5.66 -33.78
C VAL A 143 34.02 -4.85 -33.64
N ILE A 144 35.13 -5.38 -34.21
CA ILE A 144 36.42 -4.68 -34.25
C ILE A 144 36.81 -4.57 -35.73
N ASP A 145 37.07 -3.35 -36.18
CA ASP A 145 37.45 -3.03 -37.57
C ASP A 145 36.46 -3.61 -38.61
N GLY A 146 35.15 -3.65 -38.27
CA GLY A 146 34.12 -4.16 -39.15
C GLY A 146 33.98 -5.69 -39.17
N GLN A 147 34.75 -6.43 -38.40
CA GLN A 147 34.68 -7.88 -38.23
C GLN A 147 34.05 -8.23 -36.87
N GLU A 148 33.12 -9.16 -36.91
CA GLU A 148 32.52 -9.69 -35.67
C GLU A 148 33.45 -10.78 -35.09
N ILE A 149 33.92 -10.54 -33.87
CA ILE A 149 34.86 -11.43 -33.20
C ILE A 149 34.27 -11.79 -31.81
N VAL A 150 34.33 -13.08 -31.48
CA VAL A 150 33.96 -13.55 -30.15
C VAL A 150 35.11 -13.29 -29.18
N ALA A 151 34.85 -12.53 -28.13
CA ALA A 151 35.83 -12.13 -27.13
C ALA A 151 35.27 -12.30 -25.70
N ASN A 152 36.21 -12.51 -24.76
CA ASN A 152 35.88 -12.40 -23.34
C ASN A 152 35.80 -10.91 -22.98
N VAL A 153 34.66 -10.52 -22.44
CA VAL A 153 34.38 -9.15 -22.03
C VAL A 153 34.39 -9.06 -20.52
N LEU A 154 35.12 -8.10 -19.97
CA LEU A 154 35.14 -7.76 -18.55
C LEU A 154 34.55 -6.36 -18.38
N VAL A 155 33.47 -6.25 -17.63
CA VAL A 155 32.84 -4.99 -17.28
C VAL A 155 33.10 -4.69 -15.82
N VAL A 156 33.67 -3.53 -15.52
CA VAL A 156 33.97 -3.08 -14.16
C VAL A 156 33.01 -1.92 -13.84
N GLY A 157 31.84 -2.25 -13.30
CA GLY A 157 30.78 -1.29 -13.06
C GLY A 157 30.41 -0.52 -14.33
N ARG A 158 30.46 0.83 -14.25
CA ARG A 158 30.36 1.75 -15.40
C ARG A 158 31.65 2.53 -15.63
N ILE A 159 32.75 2.08 -15.04
CA ILE A 159 34.06 2.72 -15.16
C ILE A 159 34.69 2.35 -16.50
N GLY A 160 34.52 1.09 -16.91
CA GLY A 160 35.12 0.61 -18.17
C GLY A 160 34.65 -0.78 -18.56
N MET A 161 34.77 -1.05 -19.86
CA MET A 161 34.55 -2.34 -20.47
C MET A 161 35.82 -2.71 -21.21
N PHE A 162 36.35 -3.90 -20.90
CA PHE A 162 37.60 -4.42 -21.44
C PHE A 162 37.25 -5.71 -22.19
N TYR A 163 38.00 -5.98 -23.25
CA TYR A 163 37.84 -7.25 -23.97
C TYR A 163 39.19 -7.92 -24.23
N GLN A 164 39.16 -9.24 -24.29
CA GLN A 164 40.29 -10.06 -24.65
C GLN A 164 39.88 -11.02 -25.77
N THR A 165 40.57 -10.95 -26.90
CA THR A 165 40.37 -11.89 -28.00
C THR A 165 40.93 -13.27 -27.66
N LYS A 166 40.42 -14.34 -28.33
CA LYS A 166 40.90 -15.71 -28.08
C LYS A 166 42.38 -15.92 -28.45
N ASP A 167 42.96 -15.00 -29.26
CA ASP A 167 44.38 -14.98 -29.63
C ASP A 167 45.26 -14.28 -28.60
N GLU A 168 44.73 -14.00 -27.39
CA GLU A 168 45.42 -13.29 -26.28
C GLU A 168 45.93 -11.88 -26.66
N ARG A 169 45.46 -11.29 -27.73
CA ARG A 169 45.73 -9.90 -28.10
C ARG A 169 44.74 -8.97 -27.41
N THR A 170 45.24 -8.00 -26.69
CA THR A 170 44.44 -6.94 -26.02
C THR A 170 44.40 -5.70 -26.86
#